data_16720c3867ebbb16e842bb1a3152e8c2
#
_entry.id   16720c3867ebbb16e842bb1a3152e8c2
#
_cell.length_a   1.000
_cell.length_b   1.000
_cell.length_c   1.000
_cell.angle_alpha   90.00
_cell.angle_beta   90.00
_cell.angle_gamma   90.00
#
_symmetry.space_group_name_H-M   'P 1'
#
loop_
_entity.id
_entity.type
_entity.pdbx_description
1 polymer ?
#
loop_
_entity_poly.entity_id
_entity_poly.type
_entity_poly.pdbx_seq_one_letter_code
_entity_poly.pdbx_strand_id
1 'polypeptide(L)'
;MAVAKLGYMLGHPVYPAVPVMSVAHAIVNRMIGDNPTGGDNQQGRPSGCSLTPDYVAGFVDGEGCFSVSVHPHPTVRYGTRWLIAPSFHVYQHRDNVEILEQLLAFFGCGRIASKGPNSAVMTYSVYRRTDLESAIIGLFERCPLRSRKQEDFVKFREIVRMMQLDLHRTDDGFRRIIEIAFSMNKNGKQRRYTLEEVLTEPSETVRRAPH
;
A
#
# COMPACT_ATOMS: atom_id res chain seq x y z
N MET A 1 -37.93 -33.49 -24.33
CA MET A 1 -36.76 -33.28 -23.48
C MET A 1 -36.00 -32.04 -23.96
N ALA A 2 -36.15 -30.94 -23.29
CA ALA A 2 -35.51 -29.67 -23.67
C ALA A 2 -34.35 -29.39 -22.74
N VAL A 3 -33.14 -29.27 -23.30
CA VAL A 3 -31.91 -28.91 -22.60
C VAL A 3 -31.80 -27.40 -22.63
N ALA A 4 -31.95 -26.75 -21.47
CA ALA A 4 -31.80 -25.32 -21.33
C ALA A 4 -30.31 -24.97 -21.31
N LYS A 5 -29.87 -24.15 -22.27
CA LYS A 5 -28.58 -23.46 -22.28
C LYS A 5 -28.64 -22.29 -21.28
N LEU A 6 -27.85 -22.38 -20.20
CA LEU A 6 -27.63 -21.26 -19.26
C LEU A 6 -26.50 -20.39 -19.82
N GLY A 7 -26.86 -19.19 -20.32
CA GLY A 7 -25.89 -18.18 -20.73
C GLY A 7 -25.36 -17.41 -19.53
N TYR A 8 -24.05 -17.42 -19.33
CA TYR A 8 -23.38 -16.53 -18.36
C TYR A 8 -23.32 -15.11 -18.93
N MET A 9 -24.10 -14.21 -18.35
CA MET A 9 -23.93 -12.79 -18.52
C MET A 9 -22.89 -12.30 -17.52
N LEU A 10 -21.79 -11.73 -18.03
CA LEU A 10 -20.77 -11.03 -17.24
C LEU A 10 -21.33 -9.69 -16.76
N GLY A 11 -21.96 -9.69 -15.59
CA GLY A 11 -22.35 -8.48 -14.87
C GLY A 11 -21.20 -8.03 -13.97
N HIS A 12 -20.58 -6.91 -14.29
CA HIS A 12 -19.67 -6.25 -13.36
C HIS A 12 -20.47 -5.77 -12.13
N PRO A 13 -20.00 -6.03 -10.87
CA PRO A 13 -20.64 -5.48 -9.69
C PRO A 13 -20.41 -3.96 -9.66
N VAL A 14 -21.51 -3.21 -9.76
CA VAL A 14 -21.53 -1.77 -9.51
C VAL A 14 -21.46 -1.57 -8.01
N TYR A 15 -20.30 -1.15 -7.48
CA TYR A 15 -20.18 -0.74 -6.09
C TYR A 15 -20.77 0.67 -5.93
N PRO A 16 -21.66 0.91 -4.95
CA PRO A 16 -22.14 2.25 -4.67
C PRO A 16 -20.99 3.15 -4.21
N ALA A 17 -20.92 4.34 -4.76
CA ALA A 17 -19.98 5.37 -4.35
C ALA A 17 -20.24 5.74 -2.88
N VAL A 18 -19.32 5.36 -1.99
CA VAL A 18 -19.35 5.81 -0.60
C VAL A 18 -18.78 7.23 -0.57
N PRO A 19 -19.49 8.23 -0.01
CA PRO A 19 -18.97 9.58 0.08
C PRO A 19 -17.79 9.65 1.05
N VAL A 20 -16.60 9.96 0.55
CA VAL A 20 -15.35 10.10 1.32
C VAL A 20 -15.26 11.47 2.01
N MET A 21 -16.37 12.04 2.46
CA MET A 21 -16.36 13.31 3.19
C MET A 21 -17.33 13.24 4.36
N SER A 22 -16.86 12.88 5.56
CA SER A 22 -17.60 13.30 6.77
C SER A 22 -16.92 13.11 8.13
N VAL A 23 -15.67 12.67 8.26
CA VAL A 23 -15.09 12.51 9.63
C VAL A 23 -13.83 13.36 9.87
N ALA A 24 -13.09 13.73 8.84
CA ALA A 24 -11.85 14.51 9.00
C ALA A 24 -12.08 16.01 9.31
N HIS A 25 -13.24 16.58 8.97
CA HIS A 25 -13.53 18.01 9.21
C HIS A 25 -13.89 18.37 10.66
N ALA A 26 -14.27 17.41 11.48
CA ALA A 26 -14.71 17.68 12.86
C ALA A 26 -13.58 17.75 13.89
N ILE A 27 -12.38 17.24 13.58
CA ILE A 27 -11.27 17.13 14.55
C ILE A 27 -10.29 18.31 14.42
N VAL A 28 -10.15 18.92 13.25
CA VAL A 28 -9.17 20.01 13.01
C VAL A 28 -9.61 21.34 13.62
N ASN A 29 -10.91 21.61 13.79
CA ASN A 29 -11.41 22.90 14.31
C ASN A 29 -11.34 23.05 15.83
N ARG A 30 -10.75 22.13 16.58
CA ARG A 30 -10.73 22.18 18.05
C ARG A 30 -9.37 22.49 18.68
N MET A 31 -8.33 22.76 17.88
CA MET A 31 -6.97 22.98 18.39
C MET A 31 -6.28 24.28 17.90
N ILE A 32 -7.02 25.29 17.46
CA ILE A 32 -6.41 26.59 17.18
C ILE A 32 -6.98 27.60 18.16
N GLY A 33 -6.26 27.79 19.27
CA GLY A 33 -6.43 28.92 20.18
C GLY A 33 -5.70 30.13 19.62
N ASP A 34 -6.35 31.29 19.65
CA ASP A 34 -5.86 32.59 19.25
C ASP A 34 -4.60 33.01 20.01
N ASN A 35 -3.61 33.52 19.30
CA ASN A 35 -2.68 34.48 19.85
C ASN A 35 -2.15 35.45 18.77
N PRO A 36 -2.39 36.75 18.88
CA PRO A 36 -1.88 37.75 17.94
C PRO A 36 -0.60 38.39 18.49
N THR A 37 0.46 38.44 17.70
CA THR A 37 1.38 39.61 17.56
C THR A 37 2.69 39.21 16.88
N GLY A 38 3.13 40.09 15.95
CA GLY A 38 4.53 40.14 15.48
C GLY A 38 4.68 39.87 13.97
N GLY A 39 4.80 40.97 13.21
CA GLY A 39 5.05 40.92 11.79
C GLY A 39 6.42 40.34 11.49
N ASP A 40 6.45 39.56 10.44
CA ASP A 40 7.55 39.58 9.48
C ASP A 40 7.14 38.88 8.19
N ASN A 41 7.68 39.36 7.12
CA ASN A 41 7.44 39.14 5.72
C ASN A 41 7.67 37.65 5.30
N GLN A 42 6.79 36.75 5.76
CA GLN A 42 6.66 35.41 5.19
C GLN A 42 5.37 35.39 4.38
N GLN A 43 5.52 35.22 3.07
CA GLN A 43 4.41 34.88 2.17
C GLN A 43 3.69 33.67 2.76
N GLY A 44 2.57 33.92 3.45
CA GLY A 44 1.79 32.92 4.12
C GLY A 44 1.39 31.83 3.12
N ARG A 45 1.84 30.59 3.38
CA ARG A 45 1.23 29.43 2.72
C ARG A 45 -0.27 29.49 3.02
N PRO A 46 -1.14 29.33 2.02
CA PRO A 46 -2.58 29.33 2.26
C PRO A 46 -2.91 28.23 3.26
N SER A 47 -3.33 28.62 4.45
CA SER A 47 -3.87 27.73 5.47
C SER A 47 -5.12 27.10 4.90
N GLY A 48 -5.05 25.82 4.49
CA GLY A 48 -6.22 25.07 4.02
C GLY A 48 -6.12 24.38 2.66
N CYS A 49 -4.96 24.38 1.99
CA CYS A 49 -4.82 23.64 0.73
C CYS A 49 -4.65 22.13 1.03
N SER A 50 -5.76 21.38 1.00
CA SER A 50 -5.67 19.93 1.04
C SER A 50 -5.01 19.43 -0.26
N LEU A 51 -4.19 18.36 -0.17
CA LEU A 51 -3.55 17.77 -1.35
C LEU A 51 -4.61 17.35 -2.37
N THR A 52 -4.34 17.63 -3.64
CA THR A 52 -5.16 17.08 -4.72
C THR A 52 -4.71 15.67 -5.10
N PRO A 53 -5.62 14.81 -5.60
CA PRO A 53 -5.26 13.46 -6.05
C PRO A 53 -4.11 13.43 -7.09
N ASP A 54 -4.12 14.38 -8.03
CA ASP A 54 -3.07 14.49 -9.07
C ASP A 54 -1.72 14.89 -8.48
N TYR A 55 -1.71 15.81 -7.49
CA TYR A 55 -0.48 16.14 -6.78
C TYR A 55 0.09 14.93 -6.05
N VAL A 56 -0.77 14.18 -5.34
CA VAL A 56 -0.34 12.95 -4.62
C VAL A 56 0.20 11.93 -5.60
N ALA A 57 -0.44 11.73 -6.76
CA ALA A 57 0.04 10.81 -7.78
C ALA A 57 1.41 11.23 -8.30
N GLY A 58 1.62 12.51 -8.64
CA GLY A 58 2.92 13.03 -9.09
C GLY A 58 4.01 12.93 -8.02
N PHE A 59 3.67 13.24 -6.76
CA PHE A 59 4.61 13.13 -5.64
C PHE A 59 5.03 11.67 -5.39
N VAL A 60 4.06 10.74 -5.39
CA VAL A 60 4.34 9.31 -5.23
C VAL A 60 5.09 8.74 -6.43
N ASP A 61 4.89 9.27 -7.62
CA ASP A 61 5.65 8.89 -8.81
C ASP A 61 7.16 9.18 -8.64
N GLY A 62 7.52 10.24 -7.91
CA GLY A 62 8.90 10.53 -7.51
C GLY A 62 9.37 9.71 -6.29
N GLU A 63 8.70 9.87 -5.17
CA GLU A 63 9.18 9.49 -3.84
C GLU A 63 8.53 8.24 -3.24
N GLY A 64 7.45 7.73 -3.85
CA GLY A 64 6.72 6.56 -3.33
C GLY A 64 7.36 5.23 -3.71
N CYS A 65 7.00 4.19 -2.97
CA CYS A 65 7.45 2.83 -3.21
C CYS A 65 6.33 1.84 -2.89
N PHE A 66 6.00 0.97 -3.85
CA PHE A 66 5.20 -0.22 -3.64
C PHE A 66 6.13 -1.39 -3.38
N SER A 67 6.01 -2.04 -2.25
CA SER A 67 6.91 -3.09 -1.81
C SER A 67 6.14 -4.33 -1.37
N VAL A 68 6.71 -5.49 -1.65
CA VAL A 68 6.22 -6.77 -1.12
C VAL A 68 7.41 -7.50 -0.51
N SER A 69 7.45 -7.53 0.82
CA SER A 69 8.48 -8.25 1.57
C SER A 69 8.08 -9.71 1.71
N VAL A 70 9.08 -10.61 1.59
CA VAL A 70 8.94 -12.05 1.81
C VAL A 70 10.01 -12.45 2.81
N HIS A 71 9.58 -13.00 3.95
CA HIS A 71 10.49 -13.40 5.02
C HIS A 71 9.93 -14.59 5.82
N PRO A 72 10.79 -15.39 6.50
CA PRO A 72 10.33 -16.50 7.31
C PRO A 72 9.41 -16.03 8.45
N HIS A 73 8.38 -16.81 8.72
CA HIS A 73 7.49 -16.53 9.85
C HIS A 73 8.17 -16.84 11.18
N PRO A 74 8.20 -15.91 12.15
CA PRO A 74 9.02 -16.03 13.36
C PRO A 74 8.58 -17.13 14.33
N THR A 75 7.36 -17.64 14.22
CA THR A 75 6.76 -18.57 15.21
C THR A 75 6.67 -20.03 14.75
N VAL A 76 7.20 -20.37 13.57
CA VAL A 76 7.18 -21.76 13.09
C VAL A 76 8.39 -22.52 13.64
N ARG A 77 8.16 -23.51 14.51
CA ARG A 77 9.22 -24.32 15.12
C ARG A 77 9.83 -25.35 14.17
N TYR A 78 9.08 -25.79 13.15
CA TYR A 78 9.49 -26.82 12.20
C TYR A 78 9.03 -26.44 10.79
N GLY A 79 10.00 -26.30 9.89
CA GLY A 79 9.77 -25.89 8.49
C GLY A 79 9.71 -24.37 8.30
N THR A 80 10.00 -23.92 7.09
CA THR A 80 10.00 -22.49 6.76
C THR A 80 8.61 -22.09 6.26
N ARG A 81 7.93 -21.29 7.04
CA ARG A 81 6.69 -20.65 6.62
C ARG A 81 6.99 -19.23 6.19
N TRP A 82 6.64 -18.88 4.97
CA TRP A 82 6.89 -17.55 4.44
C TRP A 82 5.75 -16.58 4.75
N LEU A 83 6.10 -15.40 5.22
CA LEU A 83 5.18 -14.29 5.41
C LEU A 83 5.33 -13.34 4.24
N ILE A 84 4.22 -13.07 3.56
CA ILE A 84 4.12 -12.09 2.48
C ILE A 84 3.53 -10.80 3.06
N ALA A 85 4.28 -9.71 2.99
CA ALA A 85 3.90 -8.44 3.59
C ALA A 85 3.94 -7.31 2.55
N PRO A 86 2.82 -7.05 1.84
CA PRO A 86 2.70 -5.89 0.98
C PRO A 86 2.68 -4.61 1.82
N SER A 87 3.32 -3.56 1.33
CA SER A 87 3.41 -2.27 1.99
C SER A 87 3.60 -1.14 1.00
N PHE A 88 3.05 0.03 1.34
CA PHE A 88 3.25 1.26 0.60
C PHE A 88 4.06 2.23 1.47
N HIS A 89 5.05 2.90 0.87
CA HIS A 89 5.93 3.83 1.56
C HIS A 89 6.15 5.09 0.74
N VAL A 90 6.29 6.21 1.45
CA VAL A 90 6.81 7.47 0.91
C VAL A 90 7.91 7.97 1.82
N TYR A 91 9.04 8.35 1.25
CA TYR A 91 10.23 8.77 2.00
C TYR A 91 10.47 10.26 1.84
N GLN A 92 10.86 10.93 2.94
CA GLN A 92 11.28 12.32 2.91
C GLN A 92 12.34 12.61 3.96
N HIS A 93 13.14 13.64 3.74
CA HIS A 93 14.00 14.17 4.78
C HIS A 93 13.14 14.77 5.91
N ARG A 94 13.63 14.70 7.16
CA ARG A 94 12.90 15.22 8.34
C ARG A 94 12.51 16.70 8.21
N ASP A 95 13.29 17.49 7.51
CA ASP A 95 13.03 18.91 7.30
C ASP A 95 11.80 19.16 6.40
N ASN A 96 11.33 18.12 5.70
CA ASN A 96 10.16 18.14 4.84
C ASN A 96 9.05 17.19 5.36
N VAL A 97 9.02 16.89 6.66
CA VAL A 97 8.05 15.93 7.24
C VAL A 97 6.61 16.37 7.04
N GLU A 98 6.35 17.65 6.94
CA GLU A 98 5.02 18.24 6.74
C GLU A 98 4.27 17.65 5.53
N ILE A 99 4.97 17.30 4.43
CA ILE A 99 4.33 16.67 3.29
C ILE A 99 3.87 15.25 3.61
N LEU A 100 4.58 14.52 4.47
CA LEU A 100 4.16 13.20 4.94
C LEU A 100 2.95 13.30 5.87
N GLU A 101 2.86 14.35 6.69
CA GLU A 101 1.70 14.63 7.54
C GLU A 101 0.46 14.95 6.69
N GLN A 102 0.64 15.72 5.62
CA GLN A 102 -0.42 16.00 4.65
C GLN A 102 -0.88 14.72 3.93
N LEU A 103 0.05 13.81 3.57
CA LEU A 103 -0.30 12.51 3.00
C LEU A 103 -1.06 11.63 4.01
N LEU A 104 -0.66 11.63 5.28
CA LEU A 104 -1.37 10.92 6.34
C LEU A 104 -2.80 11.43 6.48
N ALA A 105 -2.99 12.76 6.46
CA ALA A 105 -4.31 13.38 6.49
C ALA A 105 -5.13 13.09 5.23
N PHE A 106 -4.51 13.10 4.06
CA PHE A 106 -5.15 12.81 2.76
C PHE A 106 -5.67 11.38 2.68
N PHE A 107 -4.87 10.38 3.05
CA PHE A 107 -5.25 8.97 3.01
C PHE A 107 -6.10 8.53 4.22
N GLY A 108 -6.04 9.25 5.34
CA GLY A 108 -6.73 8.91 6.57
C GLY A 108 -6.29 7.60 7.23
N CYS A 109 -5.15 7.06 6.83
CA CYS A 109 -4.61 5.79 7.33
C CYS A 109 -3.07 5.78 7.25
N GLY A 110 -2.42 4.77 7.85
CA GLY A 110 -0.98 4.63 7.86
C GLY A 110 -0.31 5.26 9.08
N ARG A 111 1.01 5.41 9.00
CA ARG A 111 1.81 6.02 10.08
C ARG A 111 3.07 6.68 9.53
N ILE A 112 3.59 7.66 10.25
CA ILE A 112 4.90 8.27 10.00
C ILE A 112 5.88 7.79 11.06
N ALA A 113 7.08 7.40 10.64
CA ALA A 113 8.16 7.00 11.53
C ALA A 113 9.53 7.33 10.93
N SER A 114 10.55 7.48 11.77
CA SER A 114 11.93 7.53 11.30
C SER A 114 12.35 6.20 10.69
N LYS A 115 13.13 6.23 9.61
CA LYS A 115 13.66 5.02 8.95
C LYS A 115 14.64 4.24 9.85
N GLY A 116 15.18 4.87 10.86
CA GLY A 116 16.08 4.28 11.85
C GLY A 116 16.42 5.25 12.97
N PRO A 117 17.06 4.81 14.06
CA PRO A 117 17.27 5.62 15.27
C PRO A 117 17.96 6.95 15.02
N ASN A 118 18.93 7.00 14.10
CA ASN A 118 19.69 8.22 13.76
C ASN A 118 19.45 8.68 12.33
N SER A 119 18.37 8.22 11.67
CA SER A 119 18.09 8.56 10.28
C SER A 119 17.44 9.94 10.17
N ALA A 120 17.97 10.77 9.27
CA ALA A 120 17.30 11.99 8.86
C ALA A 120 16.09 11.73 7.93
N VAL A 121 15.89 10.47 7.52
CA VAL A 121 14.79 10.09 6.63
C VAL A 121 13.58 9.67 7.44
N MET A 122 12.45 10.33 7.18
CA MET A 122 11.12 10.00 7.65
C MET A 122 10.38 9.17 6.60
N THR A 123 9.50 8.28 7.04
CA THR A 123 8.74 7.40 6.16
C THR A 123 7.27 7.44 6.54
N TYR A 124 6.40 7.78 5.61
CA TYR A 124 4.98 7.46 5.69
C TYR A 124 4.76 6.03 5.19
N SER A 125 4.00 5.22 5.91
CA SER A 125 3.84 3.79 5.61
C SER A 125 2.42 3.32 5.84
N VAL A 126 1.92 2.48 4.90
CA VAL A 126 0.64 1.76 5.01
C VAL A 126 0.91 0.27 4.88
N TYR A 127 0.38 -0.54 5.82
CA TYR A 127 0.60 -1.99 5.88
C TYR A 127 -0.70 -2.80 5.91
N ARG A 128 -1.80 -2.23 6.45
CA ARG A 128 -3.08 -2.94 6.57
C ARG A 128 -3.66 -3.17 5.18
N ARG A 129 -3.95 -4.41 4.85
CA ARG A 129 -4.45 -4.80 3.50
C ARG A 129 -5.73 -4.07 3.11
N THR A 130 -6.64 -3.85 4.04
CA THR A 130 -7.87 -3.07 3.79
C THR A 130 -7.57 -1.63 3.39
N ASP A 131 -6.60 -0.99 4.06
CA ASP A 131 -6.21 0.39 3.78
C ASP A 131 -5.42 0.47 2.46
N LEU A 132 -4.58 -0.54 2.18
CA LEU A 132 -3.89 -0.66 0.89
C LEU A 132 -4.89 -0.75 -0.27
N GLU A 133 -5.95 -1.55 -0.14
CA GLU A 133 -6.97 -1.68 -1.19
C GLU A 133 -7.81 -0.41 -1.32
N SER A 134 -8.41 0.06 -0.21
CA SER A 134 -9.40 1.13 -0.27
C SER A 134 -8.79 2.51 -0.52
N ALA A 135 -7.67 2.83 0.16
CA ALA A 135 -7.07 4.15 0.08
C ALA A 135 -5.99 4.24 -1.01
N ILE A 136 -5.01 3.32 -0.96
CA ILE A 136 -3.84 3.40 -1.85
C ILE A 136 -4.20 2.95 -3.26
N ILE A 137 -4.67 1.71 -3.42
CA ILE A 137 -5.02 1.16 -4.74
C ILE A 137 -6.17 1.97 -5.34
N GLY A 138 -7.20 2.29 -4.55
CA GLY A 138 -8.32 3.10 -5.00
C GLY A 138 -7.94 4.49 -5.54
N LEU A 139 -6.88 5.12 -5.00
CA LEU A 139 -6.36 6.38 -5.56
C LEU A 139 -5.70 6.16 -6.92
N PHE A 140 -4.70 5.26 -6.99
CA PHE A 140 -3.89 5.12 -8.20
C PHE A 140 -4.59 4.39 -9.36
N GLU A 141 -5.74 3.77 -9.14
CA GLU A 141 -6.64 3.35 -10.21
C GLU A 141 -7.36 4.53 -10.87
N ARG A 142 -7.69 5.58 -10.09
CA ARG A 142 -8.30 6.80 -10.62
C ARG A 142 -7.30 7.82 -11.15
N CYS A 143 -6.11 7.88 -10.52
CA CYS A 143 -5.02 8.79 -10.86
C CYS A 143 -3.75 7.98 -11.15
N PRO A 144 -3.60 7.39 -12.35
CA PRO A 144 -2.48 6.52 -12.69
C PRO A 144 -1.13 7.24 -12.63
N LEU A 145 -0.10 6.52 -12.19
CA LEU A 145 1.28 6.98 -12.20
C LEU A 145 1.80 7.08 -13.65
N ARG A 146 2.77 7.94 -13.88
CA ARG A 146 3.28 8.24 -15.22
C ARG A 146 4.63 7.60 -15.51
N SER A 147 5.38 7.23 -14.47
CA SER A 147 6.68 6.59 -14.59
C SER A 147 6.57 5.06 -14.66
N ARG A 148 7.74 4.40 -14.74
CA ARG A 148 7.82 2.93 -14.63
C ARG A 148 7.26 2.38 -13.31
N LYS A 149 7.07 3.21 -12.31
CA LYS A 149 6.44 2.83 -11.05
C LYS A 149 5.01 2.32 -11.22
N GLN A 150 4.33 2.72 -12.32
CA GLN A 150 3.03 2.19 -12.71
C GLN A 150 3.07 0.66 -12.93
N GLU A 151 4.16 0.11 -13.45
CA GLU A 151 4.30 -1.34 -13.62
C GLU A 151 4.36 -2.05 -12.26
N ASP A 152 5.12 -1.49 -11.31
CA ASP A 152 5.20 -2.04 -9.95
C ASP A 152 3.88 -1.87 -9.20
N PHE A 153 3.15 -0.77 -9.41
CA PHE A 153 1.80 -0.59 -8.87
C PHE A 153 0.83 -1.66 -9.36
N VAL A 154 0.81 -1.97 -10.65
CA VAL A 154 -0.09 -3.01 -11.22
C VAL A 154 0.19 -4.36 -10.57
N LYS A 155 1.46 -4.74 -10.42
CA LYS A 155 1.89 -5.97 -9.76
C LYS A 155 1.52 -5.98 -8.27
N PHE A 156 1.76 -4.87 -7.59
CA PHE A 156 1.40 -4.70 -6.18
C PHE A 156 -0.10 -4.88 -5.96
N ARG A 157 -0.93 -4.24 -6.78
CA ARG A 157 -2.39 -4.37 -6.76
C ARG A 157 -2.84 -5.83 -6.96
N GLU A 158 -2.26 -6.54 -7.95
CA GLU A 158 -2.55 -7.96 -8.20
C GLU A 158 -2.27 -8.79 -6.94
N ILE A 159 -1.11 -8.61 -6.31
CA ILE A 159 -0.74 -9.33 -5.08
C ILE A 159 -1.71 -9.03 -3.94
N VAL A 160 -2.01 -7.75 -3.66
CA VAL A 160 -2.92 -7.37 -2.58
C VAL A 160 -4.29 -8.03 -2.77
N ARG A 161 -4.84 -8.02 -4.00
CA ARG A 161 -6.12 -8.64 -4.33
C ARG A 161 -6.09 -10.17 -4.22
N MET A 162 -5.03 -10.83 -4.69
CA MET A 162 -4.85 -12.26 -4.48
C MET A 162 -4.81 -12.62 -3.00
N MET A 163 -4.15 -11.79 -2.17
CA MET A 163 -4.09 -12.02 -0.73
C MET A 163 -5.43 -11.74 -0.01
N GLN A 164 -6.28 -10.87 -0.52
CA GLN A 164 -7.64 -10.67 -0.01
C GLN A 164 -8.55 -11.86 -0.27
N LEU A 165 -8.34 -12.56 -1.39
CA LEU A 165 -9.02 -13.79 -1.74
C LEU A 165 -8.39 -15.03 -1.08
N ASP A 166 -7.47 -14.85 -0.13
CA ASP A 166 -6.73 -15.90 0.57
C ASP A 166 -5.94 -16.86 -0.36
N LEU A 167 -5.71 -16.49 -1.62
CA LEU A 167 -4.97 -17.31 -2.59
C LEU A 167 -3.51 -17.58 -2.16
N HIS A 168 -2.94 -16.72 -1.32
CA HIS A 168 -1.61 -16.94 -0.73
C HIS A 168 -1.53 -18.20 0.17
N ARG A 169 -2.67 -18.83 0.46
CA ARG A 169 -2.76 -20.07 1.25
C ARG A 169 -2.83 -21.33 0.38
N THR A 170 -2.91 -21.18 -0.93
CA THR A 170 -2.85 -22.29 -1.91
C THR A 170 -1.47 -22.35 -2.53
N ASP A 171 -1.03 -23.53 -3.00
CA ASP A 171 0.29 -23.69 -3.65
C ASP A 171 0.44 -22.82 -4.89
N ASP A 172 -0.53 -22.87 -5.78
CA ASP A 172 -0.50 -22.10 -7.03
C ASP A 172 -0.58 -20.60 -6.77
N GLY A 173 -1.45 -20.19 -5.87
CA GLY A 173 -1.59 -18.78 -5.50
C GLY A 173 -0.35 -18.24 -4.80
N PHE A 174 0.25 -18.99 -3.88
CA PHE A 174 1.51 -18.63 -3.24
C PHE A 174 2.62 -18.48 -4.27
N ARG A 175 2.85 -19.51 -5.11
CA ARG A 175 3.84 -19.47 -6.19
C ARG A 175 3.66 -18.24 -7.08
N ARG A 176 2.45 -18.00 -7.55
CA ARG A 176 2.12 -16.86 -8.40
C ARG A 176 2.44 -15.52 -7.73
N ILE A 177 2.06 -15.34 -6.46
CA ILE A 177 2.34 -14.12 -5.69
C ILE A 177 3.85 -13.91 -5.54
N ILE A 178 4.63 -14.98 -5.24
CA ILE A 178 6.08 -14.90 -5.10
C ILE A 178 6.75 -14.51 -6.42
N GLU A 179 6.35 -15.14 -7.54
CA GLU A 179 6.88 -14.80 -8.87
C GLU A 179 6.64 -13.32 -9.22
N ILE A 180 5.42 -12.81 -8.97
CA ILE A 180 5.11 -11.41 -9.20
C ILE A 180 5.93 -10.52 -8.27
N ALA A 181 6.00 -10.81 -6.97
CA ALA A 181 6.74 -10.03 -5.99
C ALA A 181 8.22 -9.93 -6.35
N PHE A 182 8.84 -11.03 -6.81
CA PHE A 182 10.24 -11.05 -7.24
C PHE A 182 10.49 -10.34 -8.57
N SER A 183 9.46 -10.10 -9.37
CA SER A 183 9.57 -9.31 -10.60
C SER A 183 9.43 -7.80 -10.37
N MET A 184 9.09 -7.37 -9.16
CA MET A 184 8.98 -5.96 -8.78
C MET A 184 10.34 -5.37 -8.41
N ASN A 185 10.43 -4.03 -8.50
CA ASN A 185 11.59 -3.26 -8.00
C ASN A 185 12.94 -3.86 -8.46
N LYS A 186 13.11 -4.08 -9.76
CA LYS A 186 14.28 -4.76 -10.38
C LYS A 186 15.66 -4.27 -9.89
N ASN A 187 15.72 -3.05 -9.36
CA ASN A 187 16.92 -2.46 -8.78
C ASN A 187 17.01 -2.62 -7.24
N GLY A 188 16.05 -3.30 -6.62
CA GLY A 188 16.02 -3.55 -5.17
C GLY A 188 17.13 -4.51 -4.74
N LYS A 189 18.28 -3.98 -4.38
CA LYS A 189 19.47 -4.72 -3.90
C LYS A 189 19.28 -5.39 -2.52
N GLN A 190 18.08 -5.37 -1.94
CA GLN A 190 17.87 -5.74 -0.54
C GLN A 190 17.03 -7.02 -0.33
N ARG A 191 16.89 -7.88 -1.34
CA ARG A 191 16.24 -9.18 -1.13
C ARG A 191 17.22 -10.12 -0.43
N ARG A 192 16.82 -10.60 0.75
CA ARG A 192 17.61 -11.53 1.55
C ARG A 192 17.56 -12.96 1.01
N TYR A 193 16.49 -13.31 0.32
CA TYR A 193 16.24 -14.65 -0.20
C TYR A 193 16.05 -14.60 -1.72
N THR A 194 16.42 -15.67 -2.39
CA THR A 194 16.20 -15.88 -3.82
C THR A 194 14.79 -16.43 -4.08
N LEU A 195 14.32 -16.31 -5.33
CA LEU A 195 13.06 -16.90 -5.75
C LEU A 195 13.04 -18.42 -5.53
N GLU A 196 14.15 -19.08 -5.86
CA GLU A 196 14.31 -20.53 -5.76
C GLU A 196 14.24 -21.01 -4.30
N GLU A 197 14.94 -20.34 -3.39
CA GLU A 197 14.88 -20.65 -1.95
C GLU A 197 13.45 -20.57 -1.41
N VAL A 198 12.70 -19.54 -1.80
CA VAL A 198 11.32 -19.36 -1.32
C VAL A 198 10.38 -20.39 -1.90
N LEU A 199 10.58 -20.83 -3.15
CA LEU A 199 9.69 -21.79 -3.83
C LEU A 199 10.06 -23.26 -3.54
N THR A 200 11.29 -23.57 -3.12
CA THR A 200 11.73 -24.94 -2.83
C THR A 200 11.26 -25.40 -1.44
N GLU A 201 11.05 -24.49 -0.52
CA GLU A 201 10.53 -24.80 0.81
C GLU A 201 8.99 -24.61 0.83
N PRO A 202 8.20 -25.68 0.69
CA PRO A 202 6.75 -25.56 0.67
C PRO A 202 6.24 -25.02 1.99
N SER A 203 5.34 -24.02 1.90
CA SER A 203 4.64 -23.50 3.08
C SER A 203 3.88 -24.64 3.78
N GLU A 204 4.07 -24.82 5.10
CA GLU A 204 3.32 -25.83 5.90
C GLU A 204 1.79 -25.66 5.80
N THR A 205 1.31 -24.52 5.37
CA THR A 205 -0.12 -24.25 5.16
C THR A 205 -0.71 -25.19 4.10
N VAL A 206 0.10 -25.63 3.14
CA VAL A 206 -0.29 -26.52 2.06
C VAL A 206 -0.37 -27.98 2.53
N ARG A 207 0.46 -28.39 3.49
CA ARG A 207 0.50 -29.79 3.98
C ARG A 207 -0.70 -30.20 4.84
N ARG A 208 -1.62 -29.28 5.18
CA ARG A 208 -2.79 -29.54 6.03
C ARG A 208 -4.13 -29.42 5.30
N ALA A 209 -4.19 -29.57 3.99
CA ALA A 209 -5.44 -29.85 3.31
C ALA A 209 -5.89 -31.26 3.73
N PRO A 210 -7.05 -31.46 4.40
CA PRO A 210 -7.53 -32.78 4.73
C PRO A 210 -7.87 -33.53 3.42
N HIS A 211 -7.41 -34.76 3.34
CA HIS A 211 -7.85 -35.73 2.35
C HIS A 211 -9.33 -36.05 2.51
#